data_604cfe76c882ae1c4a2162d182edd88a
#
_entry.id   604cfe76c882ae1c4a2162d182edd88a
#
_cell.length_a   1.000
_cell.length_b   1.000
_cell.length_c   1.000
_cell.angle_alpha   90.00
_cell.angle_beta   90.00
_cell.angle_gamma   90.00
#
_symmetry.space_group_name_H-M   'P 1'
#
loop_
_entity.id
_entity.type
_entity.pdbx_description
1 polymer ?
#
loop_
_entity_poly.entity_id
_entity_poly.type
_entity_poly.pdbx_seq_one_letter_code
_entity_poly.pdbx_strand_id
1 'polypeptide(L)'
;MKIMWFCIPAFGHTNPTIEVVRELVRRGHEVRYYSFEMFREKIIDTGAEYIACDEYLMKPDRKLEEALKRSSTTAMSLNAIETTICMNDRLTKDVTEYQPDLIVSDSVCF
;
A
#
# COMPACT_ATOMS: atom_id res chain seq x y z
N MET A 1 -5.36 14.23 12.65
CA MET A 1 -4.63 14.42 11.38
C MET A 1 -5.21 13.54 10.30
N LYS A 2 -5.10 13.97 9.06
CA LYS A 2 -5.41 13.15 7.89
C LYS A 2 -4.13 12.45 7.45
N ILE A 3 -4.13 11.13 7.46
CA ILE A 3 -2.95 10.32 7.17
C ILE A 3 -3.23 9.41 5.97
N MET A 4 -2.33 9.44 4.99
CA MET A 4 -2.31 8.46 3.89
C MET A 4 -1.24 7.42 4.20
N TRP A 5 -1.61 6.15 4.18
CA TRP A 5 -0.72 5.04 4.52
C TRP A 5 -0.57 4.09 3.35
N PHE A 6 0.67 3.80 2.97
CA PHE A 6 1.01 2.90 1.87
C PHE A 6 1.90 1.78 2.37
N CYS A 7 1.54 0.54 2.01
CA CYS A 7 2.32 -0.63 2.37
C CYS A 7 2.28 -1.65 1.25
N ILE A 8 3.38 -2.35 1.04
CA ILE A 8 3.41 -3.43 0.04
C ILE A 8 2.54 -4.61 0.51
N PRO A 9 1.98 -5.39 -0.43
CA PRO A 9 1.07 -6.50 -0.11
C PRO A 9 1.83 -7.73 0.39
N ALA A 10 2.45 -7.63 1.54
CA ALA A 10 3.18 -8.72 2.18
C ALA A 10 2.83 -8.77 3.66
N PHE A 11 2.62 -9.97 4.21
CA PHE A 11 2.23 -10.14 5.61
C PHE A 11 3.27 -9.56 6.57
N GLY A 12 4.55 -9.76 6.28
CA GLY A 12 5.64 -9.23 7.11
C GLY A 12 5.73 -7.71 7.15
N HIS A 13 5.19 -7.03 6.16
CA HIS A 13 5.13 -5.57 6.10
C HIS A 13 3.81 -5.03 6.63
N THR A 14 2.70 -5.69 6.32
CA THR A 14 1.35 -5.23 6.70
C THR A 14 1.04 -5.50 8.17
N ASN A 15 1.33 -6.70 8.68
CA ASN A 15 0.98 -7.08 10.05
C ASN A 15 1.54 -6.13 11.13
N PRO A 16 2.80 -5.69 11.07
CA PRO A 16 3.31 -4.74 12.06
C PRO A 16 2.59 -3.38 12.05
N THR A 17 1.97 -2.99 10.93
CA THR A 17 1.29 -1.70 10.81
C THR A 17 -0.11 -1.70 11.43
N ILE A 18 -0.74 -2.87 11.55
CA ILE A 18 -2.15 -2.99 11.96
C ILE A 18 -2.39 -2.37 13.33
N GLU A 19 -1.58 -2.70 14.32
CA GLU A 19 -1.74 -2.16 15.67
C GLU A 19 -1.41 -0.66 15.74
N VAL A 20 -0.44 -0.20 14.96
CA VAL A 20 -0.10 1.22 14.87
C VAL A 20 -1.27 2.01 14.28
N VAL A 21 -1.83 1.52 13.19
CA VAL A 21 -2.99 2.17 12.53
C VAL A 21 -4.20 2.17 13.45
N ARG A 22 -4.47 1.05 14.14
CA ARG A 22 -5.56 0.97 15.11
C ARG A 22 -5.43 2.03 16.21
N GLU A 23 -4.24 2.19 16.75
CA GLU A 23 -3.97 3.21 17.77
C GLU A 23 -4.14 4.63 17.23
N LEU A 24 -3.70 4.90 16.02
CA LEU A 24 -3.90 6.20 15.38
C LEU A 24 -5.39 6.53 15.20
N VAL A 25 -6.18 5.59 14.75
CA VAL A 25 -7.63 5.75 14.62
C VAL A 25 -8.27 5.95 15.98
N ARG A 26 -7.87 5.18 17.00
CA ARG A 26 -8.37 5.31 18.37
C ARG A 26 -8.11 6.72 18.93
N ARG A 27 -7.01 7.34 18.55
CA ARG A 27 -6.66 8.71 18.98
C ARG A 27 -7.33 9.82 18.17
N GLY A 28 -8.24 9.45 17.26
CA GLY A 28 -9.02 10.42 16.49
C GLY A 28 -8.40 10.85 15.17
N HIS A 29 -7.35 10.19 14.72
CA HIS A 29 -6.77 10.46 13.41
C HIS A 29 -7.55 9.76 12.31
N GLU A 30 -7.67 10.40 11.15
CA GLU A 30 -8.28 9.83 9.96
C GLU A 30 -7.17 9.17 9.13
N VAL A 31 -7.28 7.87 8.89
CA VAL A 31 -6.28 7.11 8.14
C VAL A 31 -6.89 6.50 6.89
N ARG A 32 -6.31 6.81 5.73
CA ARG A 32 -6.59 6.13 4.47
C ARG A 32 -5.47 5.14 4.22
N TYR A 33 -5.81 3.87 4.22
CA TYR A 33 -4.84 2.80 4.04
C TYR A 33 -4.97 2.22 2.63
N TYR A 34 -3.97 2.47 1.81
CA TYR A 34 -3.88 1.96 0.44
C TYR A 34 -3.28 0.56 0.45
N SER A 35 -4.07 -0.42 0.09
CA SER A 35 -3.64 -1.81 0.11
C SER A 35 -4.42 -2.67 -0.89
N PHE A 36 -4.45 -3.96 -0.67
CA PHE A 36 -4.98 -4.95 -1.58
C PHE A 36 -6.01 -5.82 -0.87
N GLU A 37 -6.91 -6.46 -1.64
CA GLU A 37 -8.05 -7.21 -1.13
C GLU A 37 -7.68 -8.25 -0.07
N MET A 38 -6.51 -8.86 -0.18
CA MET A 38 -6.06 -9.86 0.80
C MET A 38 -5.92 -9.32 2.23
N PHE A 39 -5.77 -8.00 2.39
CA PHE A 39 -5.63 -7.35 3.70
C PHE A 39 -6.83 -6.51 4.09
N ARG A 40 -7.86 -6.46 3.26
CA ARG A 40 -9.03 -5.60 3.43
C ARG A 40 -9.67 -5.71 4.81
N GLU A 41 -9.97 -6.94 5.24
CA GLU A 41 -10.66 -7.16 6.53
C GLU A 41 -9.83 -6.68 7.70
N LYS A 42 -8.52 -6.96 7.69
CA LYS A 42 -7.60 -6.52 8.75
C LYS A 42 -7.53 -5.00 8.85
N ILE A 43 -7.51 -4.32 7.71
CA ILE A 43 -7.44 -2.86 7.65
C ILE A 43 -8.75 -2.23 8.10
N ILE A 44 -9.88 -2.71 7.63
CA ILE A 44 -11.20 -2.22 8.03
C ILE A 44 -11.42 -2.41 9.53
N ASP A 45 -10.96 -3.52 10.09
CA ASP A 45 -11.07 -3.81 11.53
C ASP A 45 -10.32 -2.79 12.40
N THR A 46 -9.31 -2.12 11.86
CA THR A 46 -8.62 -1.04 12.59
C THR A 46 -9.43 0.25 12.70
N GLY A 47 -10.47 0.40 11.90
CA GLY A 47 -11.24 1.64 11.76
C GLY A 47 -10.72 2.57 10.66
N ALA A 48 -9.62 2.22 9.99
CA ALA A 48 -9.09 2.98 8.86
C ALA A 48 -9.96 2.78 7.62
N GLU A 49 -9.93 3.77 6.73
CA GLU A 49 -10.54 3.66 5.41
C GLU A 49 -9.64 2.82 4.50
N TYR A 50 -10.18 1.73 3.98
CA TYR A 50 -9.48 0.89 3.03
C TYR A 50 -9.64 1.41 1.61
N ILE A 51 -8.51 1.63 0.92
CA ILE A 51 -8.49 2.04 -0.49
C ILE A 51 -7.87 0.90 -1.31
N ALA A 52 -8.64 0.33 -2.21
CA ALA A 52 -8.21 -0.81 -3.02
C ALA A 52 -7.23 -0.38 -4.11
N CYS A 53 -6.11 -1.09 -4.19
CA CYS A 53 -5.08 -0.87 -5.21
C CYS A 53 -4.92 -2.06 -6.16
N ASP A 54 -5.82 -3.04 -6.11
CA ASP A 54 -5.71 -4.28 -6.87
C ASP A 54 -5.67 -4.06 -8.38
N GLU A 55 -6.36 -3.03 -8.87
CA GLU A 55 -6.35 -2.67 -10.28
C GLU A 55 -4.97 -2.23 -10.80
N TYR A 56 -4.07 -1.85 -9.90
CA TYR A 56 -2.71 -1.43 -10.25
C TYR A 56 -1.67 -2.54 -10.11
N LEU A 57 -2.07 -3.71 -9.60
CA LEU A 57 -1.20 -4.87 -9.57
C LEU A 57 -0.89 -5.32 -10.99
N MET A 58 0.38 -5.27 -11.35
CA MET A 58 0.82 -5.76 -12.64
C MET A 58 0.70 -7.27 -12.69
N LYS A 59 0.06 -7.80 -13.75
CA LYS A 59 0.12 -9.23 -14.02
C LYS A 59 1.55 -9.59 -14.40
N PRO A 60 2.07 -10.75 -13.94
CA PRO A 60 3.39 -11.18 -14.32
C PRO A 60 3.51 -11.24 -15.85
N ASP A 61 4.36 -10.39 -16.41
CA ASP A 61 4.77 -10.53 -17.80
C ASP A 61 5.96 -11.50 -17.86
N ARG A 62 6.46 -11.74 -19.07
CA ARG A 62 7.57 -12.66 -19.28
C ARG A 62 8.83 -12.24 -18.51
N LYS A 63 9.11 -10.95 -18.41
CA LYS A 63 10.26 -10.43 -17.67
C LYS A 63 10.11 -10.66 -16.16
N LEU A 64 8.92 -10.47 -15.65
CA LEU A 64 8.64 -10.70 -14.22
C LEU A 64 8.71 -12.19 -13.90
N GLU A 65 8.19 -13.06 -14.76
CA GLU A 65 8.30 -14.50 -14.59
C GLU A 65 9.76 -14.97 -14.59
N GLU A 66 10.60 -14.44 -15.48
CA GLU A 66 12.02 -14.73 -15.51
C GLU A 66 12.74 -14.23 -14.25
N ALA A 67 12.38 -13.04 -13.76
CA ALA A 67 12.91 -12.50 -12.52
C ALA A 67 12.49 -13.34 -11.31
N LEU A 68 11.25 -13.85 -11.27
CA LEU A 68 10.77 -14.77 -10.23
C LEU A 68 11.57 -16.06 -10.17
N LYS A 69 12.01 -16.58 -11.33
CA LYS A 69 12.86 -17.77 -11.40
C LYS A 69 14.28 -17.52 -10.90
N ARG A 70 14.76 -16.28 -10.96
CA ARG A 70 16.11 -15.89 -10.53
C ARG A 70 16.16 -15.47 -9.08
N SER A 71 15.21 -14.65 -8.64
CA SER A 71 15.17 -14.11 -7.28
C SER A 71 13.77 -13.59 -6.96
N SER A 72 13.16 -14.13 -5.91
CA SER A 72 11.87 -13.64 -5.43
C SER A 72 11.94 -12.20 -4.93
N THR A 73 13.06 -11.81 -4.31
CA THR A 73 13.29 -10.44 -3.82
C THR A 73 13.32 -9.45 -4.97
N THR A 74 14.04 -9.76 -6.04
CA THR A 74 14.10 -8.92 -7.24
C THR A 74 12.72 -8.76 -7.88
N ALA A 75 11.97 -9.85 -7.99
CA ALA A 75 10.62 -9.83 -8.54
C ALA A 75 9.67 -8.97 -7.71
N MET A 76 9.72 -9.08 -6.39
CA MET A 76 8.91 -8.25 -5.50
C MET A 76 9.26 -6.77 -5.64
N SER A 77 10.54 -6.45 -5.74
CA SER A 77 10.98 -5.05 -5.92
C SER A 77 10.52 -4.48 -7.25
N LEU A 78 10.65 -5.22 -8.34
CA LEU A 78 10.18 -4.80 -9.65
C LEU A 78 8.67 -4.60 -9.67
N ASN A 79 7.92 -5.52 -9.08
CA ASN A 79 6.47 -5.40 -9.00
C ASN A 79 6.04 -4.18 -8.19
N ALA A 80 6.70 -3.91 -7.07
CA ALA A 80 6.42 -2.74 -6.25
C ALA A 80 6.68 -1.43 -7.03
N ILE A 81 7.79 -1.35 -7.76
CA ILE A 81 8.14 -0.18 -8.58
C ILE A 81 7.11 0.02 -9.69
N GLU A 82 6.78 -1.02 -10.43
CA GLU A 82 5.81 -0.95 -11.53
C GLU A 82 4.42 -0.56 -11.02
N THR A 83 3.98 -1.14 -9.91
CA THR A 83 2.71 -0.79 -9.28
C THR A 83 2.69 0.68 -8.88
N THR A 84 3.76 1.18 -8.30
CA THR A 84 3.88 2.59 -7.91
C THR A 84 3.79 3.51 -9.12
N ILE A 85 4.46 3.18 -10.21
CA ILE A 85 4.41 3.96 -11.45
C ILE A 85 2.98 3.99 -12.00
N CYS A 86 2.29 2.85 -12.03
CA CYS A 86 0.90 2.78 -12.51
C CYS A 86 -0.05 3.59 -11.63
N MET A 87 0.23 3.70 -10.33
CA MET A 87 -0.60 4.45 -9.39
C MET A 87 -0.31 5.95 -9.37
N ASN A 88 0.74 6.41 -10.03
CA ASN A 88 1.21 7.80 -9.88
C ASN A 88 0.12 8.85 -10.13
N ASP A 89 -0.68 8.72 -11.17
CA ASP A 89 -1.74 9.67 -11.50
C ASP A 89 -2.82 9.69 -10.40
N ARG A 90 -3.21 8.53 -9.92
CA ARG A 90 -4.18 8.43 -8.83
C ARG A 90 -3.63 8.99 -7.53
N LEU A 91 -2.39 8.69 -7.20
CA LEU A 91 -1.76 9.20 -5.98
C LEU A 91 -1.66 10.72 -6.00
N THR A 92 -1.28 11.29 -7.14
CA THR A 92 -1.21 12.74 -7.32
C THR A 92 -2.59 13.37 -7.12
N LYS A 93 -3.63 12.79 -7.71
CA LYS A 93 -5.01 13.24 -7.56
C LYS A 93 -5.45 13.15 -6.09
N ASP A 94 -5.25 12.02 -5.45
CA ASP A 94 -5.68 11.79 -4.08
C ASP A 94 -4.96 12.71 -3.09
N VAL A 95 -3.66 12.93 -3.26
CA VAL A 95 -2.90 13.87 -2.43
C VAL A 95 -3.46 15.30 -2.60
N THR A 96 -3.74 15.71 -3.83
CA THR A 96 -4.28 17.03 -4.12
C THR A 96 -5.67 17.23 -3.53
N GLU A 97 -6.56 16.25 -3.66
CA GLU A 97 -7.94 16.34 -3.18
C GLU A 97 -8.07 16.12 -1.67
N TYR A 98 -7.36 15.16 -1.13
CA TYR A 98 -7.44 14.80 0.29
C TYR A 98 -6.66 15.75 1.19
N GLN A 99 -5.56 16.30 0.69
CA GLN A 99 -4.64 17.17 1.44
C GLN A 99 -4.22 16.55 2.79
N PRO A 100 -3.51 15.42 2.77
CA PRO A 100 -3.11 14.76 4.00
C PRO A 100 -2.11 15.60 4.78
N ASP A 101 -2.17 15.48 6.10
CA ASP A 101 -1.17 16.10 6.99
C ASP A 101 0.12 15.28 7.03
N LEU A 102 0.01 13.98 6.80
CA LEU A 102 1.13 13.05 6.86
C LEU A 102 0.95 11.93 5.83
N ILE A 103 2.05 11.55 5.20
CA ILE A 103 2.12 10.37 4.34
C ILE A 103 3.10 9.39 4.97
N VAL A 104 2.65 8.16 5.21
CA VAL A 104 3.49 7.08 5.72
C VAL A 104 3.60 6.03 4.63
N SER A 105 4.81 5.63 4.30
CA SER A 105 5.03 4.60 3.30
C SER A 105 6.06 3.58 3.77
N ASP A 106 5.90 2.35 3.32
CA ASP A 106 6.92 1.31 3.49
C ASP A 106 8.19 1.70 2.73
N SER A 107 9.35 1.21 3.20
CA SER A 107 10.65 1.51 2.59
C SER A 107 10.78 1.06 1.13
N VAL A 108 9.92 0.15 0.67
CA VAL A 108 9.88 -0.32 -0.72
C VAL A 108 8.72 0.25 -1.53
N CYS A 109 7.92 1.15 -0.93
CA CYS A 109 6.90 1.95 -1.61
C CYS A 109 7.42 3.37 -1.84
N PHE A 110 7.32 3.85 -3.05
CA PHE A 110 7.83 5.18 -3.40
C PHE A 110 6.74 6.19 -3.65
#